data_b9786cf123847f0db369677923e48afb
#
_entry.id   b9786cf123847f0db369677923e48afb
#
_cell.length_a   1.000
_cell.length_b   1.000
_cell.length_c   1.000
_cell.angle_alpha   90.00
_cell.angle_beta   90.00
_cell.angle_gamma   90.00
#
_symmetry.space_group_name_H-M   'P 1'
#
loop_
_entity.id
_entity.type
_entity.pdbx_description
1 polymer ?
#
loop_
_entity_poly.entity_id
_entity_poly.type
_entity_poly.pdbx_seq_one_letter_code
_entity_poly.pdbx_strand_id
1 'polypeptide(L)'
;MSLPDIPLVGFAAFSGTGKTTLLIKLLSIFNERGLRVGVVKHAHHTFEIDYPGKDSYELRKAGAHQVLIGSGKRWALITENESSQDRSLEYHVKNLDLNNLDLVLVEGFKPEIIPKIELHRPALGKDLLFLHDSSIIAIASDASVQETGELPCLDLNNP
;
A
#
# COMPACT_ATOMS: atom_id res chain seq x y z
N MET A 1 -10.70 15.74 -8.87
CA MET A 1 -11.40 14.72 -8.03
C MET A 1 -10.59 14.58 -6.76
N SER A 2 -11.24 14.49 -5.61
CA SER A 2 -10.56 14.43 -4.31
C SER A 2 -10.56 12.99 -3.79
N LEU A 3 -9.46 12.63 -3.10
CA LEU A 3 -9.41 11.39 -2.32
C LEU A 3 -10.58 11.37 -1.31
N PRO A 4 -11.11 10.18 -0.97
CA PRO A 4 -12.15 10.04 0.05
C PRO A 4 -11.71 10.61 1.41
N ASP A 5 -12.67 11.00 2.22
CA ASP A 5 -12.43 11.52 3.57
C ASP A 5 -12.18 10.36 4.56
N ILE A 6 -11.05 9.68 4.34
CA ILE A 6 -10.51 8.64 5.22
C ILE A 6 -9.00 8.89 5.42
N PRO A 7 -8.45 8.71 6.61
CA PRO A 7 -7.00 8.80 6.82
C PRO A 7 -6.24 7.87 5.87
N LEU A 8 -5.26 8.43 5.16
CA LEU A 8 -4.40 7.73 4.21
C LEU A 8 -2.94 7.95 4.57
N VAL A 9 -2.15 6.89 4.62
CA VAL A 9 -0.70 6.97 4.83
C VAL A 9 0.03 6.09 3.82
N GLY A 10 0.91 6.71 3.04
CA GLY A 10 1.79 6.04 2.11
C GLY A 10 3.11 5.63 2.76
N PHE A 11 3.77 4.64 2.16
CA PHE A 11 5.10 4.18 2.56
C PHE A 11 6.05 4.24 1.38
N ALA A 12 7.07 5.11 1.49
CA ALA A 12 8.11 5.27 0.50
C ALA A 12 9.38 4.56 0.95
N ALA A 13 9.97 3.74 0.08
CA ALA A 13 11.20 3.02 0.39
C ALA A 13 11.87 2.51 -0.88
N PHE A 14 13.19 2.35 -0.83
CA PHE A 14 13.90 1.52 -1.79
C PHE A 14 13.64 0.04 -1.56
N SER A 15 13.88 -0.77 -2.59
CA SER A 15 13.79 -2.23 -2.46
C SER A 15 14.76 -2.74 -1.39
N GLY A 16 14.32 -3.73 -0.61
CA GLY A 16 15.15 -4.33 0.44
C GLY A 16 15.16 -3.58 1.79
N THR A 17 14.48 -2.43 1.91
CA THR A 17 14.42 -1.66 3.18
C THR A 17 13.59 -2.35 4.28
N GLY A 18 12.74 -3.32 3.92
CA GLY A 18 11.88 -4.03 4.88
C GLY A 18 10.47 -3.46 4.99
N LYS A 19 9.98 -2.76 3.95
CA LYS A 19 8.65 -2.15 3.94
C LYS A 19 7.54 -3.15 4.25
N THR A 20 7.50 -4.30 3.60
CA THR A 20 6.48 -5.33 3.85
C THR A 20 6.54 -5.84 5.28
N THR A 21 7.73 -6.02 5.84
CA THR A 21 7.92 -6.45 7.23
C THR A 21 7.35 -5.43 8.22
N LEU A 22 7.60 -4.13 7.98
CA LEU A 22 7.02 -3.07 8.79
C LEU A 22 5.49 -3.06 8.70
N LEU A 23 4.95 -3.12 7.48
CA LEU A 23 3.50 -3.11 7.27
C LEU A 23 2.80 -4.28 7.97
N ILE A 24 3.38 -5.48 7.96
CA ILE A 24 2.85 -6.64 8.67
C ILE A 24 2.79 -6.37 10.19
N LYS A 25 3.85 -5.80 10.77
CA LYS A 25 3.88 -5.45 12.20
C LYS A 25 2.84 -4.37 12.53
N LEU A 26 2.77 -3.31 11.74
CA LEU A 26 1.78 -2.25 11.94
C LEU A 26 0.35 -2.76 11.86
N LEU A 27 0.04 -3.63 10.90
CA LEU A 27 -1.28 -4.25 10.77
C LEU A 27 -1.64 -5.09 12.00
N SER A 28 -0.68 -5.82 12.58
CA SER A 28 -0.90 -6.55 13.85
C SER A 28 -1.25 -5.60 14.98
N ILE A 29 -0.45 -4.53 15.15
CA ILE A 29 -0.66 -3.52 16.20
C ILE A 29 -2.01 -2.81 16.03
N PHE A 30 -2.37 -2.42 14.82
CA PHE A 30 -3.65 -1.77 14.54
C PHE A 30 -4.84 -2.70 14.81
N ASN A 31 -4.72 -3.97 14.43
CA ASN A 31 -5.74 -4.96 14.70
C ASN A 31 -5.93 -5.20 16.21
N GLU A 32 -4.84 -5.26 17.00
CA GLU A 32 -4.88 -5.35 18.47
C GLU A 32 -5.55 -4.13 19.11
N ARG A 33 -5.46 -2.97 18.47
CA ARG A 33 -6.14 -1.73 18.87
C ARG A 33 -7.58 -1.63 18.36
N GLY A 34 -8.07 -2.64 17.66
CA GLY A 34 -9.45 -2.67 17.13
C GLY A 34 -9.65 -1.80 15.87
N LEU A 35 -8.58 -1.34 15.22
CA LEU A 35 -8.68 -0.55 14.01
C LEU A 35 -8.84 -1.46 12.78
N ARG A 36 -9.76 -1.08 11.90
CA ARG A 36 -10.00 -1.75 10.62
C ARG A 36 -9.22 -1.04 9.54
N VAL A 37 -8.18 -1.71 9.04
CA VAL A 37 -7.21 -1.13 8.12
C VAL A 37 -7.37 -1.71 6.72
N GLY A 38 -7.56 -0.84 5.73
CA GLY A 38 -7.43 -1.18 4.31
C GLY A 38 -5.99 -1.08 3.85
N VAL A 39 -5.63 -1.87 2.85
CA VAL A 39 -4.30 -1.76 2.21
C VAL A 39 -4.49 -1.67 0.71
N VAL A 40 -3.88 -0.65 0.10
CA VAL A 40 -3.77 -0.52 -1.35
C VAL A 40 -2.30 -0.72 -1.73
N LYS A 41 -2.05 -1.70 -2.60
CA LYS A 41 -0.71 -1.99 -3.09
C LYS A 41 -0.66 -1.84 -4.61
N HIS A 42 0.27 -1.03 -5.10
CA HIS A 42 0.56 -0.95 -6.53
C HIS A 42 1.48 -2.11 -6.94
N ALA A 43 1.03 -2.88 -7.90
CA ALA A 43 1.84 -3.94 -8.52
C ALA A 43 2.47 -3.39 -9.82
N HIS A 44 3.79 -3.37 -9.91
CA HIS A 44 4.52 -2.90 -11.10
C HIS A 44 4.51 -3.90 -12.26
N HIS A 45 4.03 -5.10 -12.02
CA HIS A 45 3.94 -6.18 -13.00
C HIS A 45 2.55 -6.80 -12.98
N THR A 46 2.20 -7.48 -14.06
CA THR A 46 0.97 -8.30 -14.10
C THR A 46 1.00 -9.29 -12.94
N PHE A 47 -0.08 -9.34 -12.19
CA PHE A 47 -0.25 -10.28 -11.08
C PHE A 47 -1.51 -11.11 -11.29
N GLU A 48 -1.48 -12.33 -10.77
CA GLU A 48 -2.63 -13.22 -10.79
C GLU A 48 -3.08 -13.49 -9.36
N ILE A 49 -4.38 -13.46 -9.12
CA ILE A 49 -4.99 -13.80 -7.81
C ILE A 49 -5.36 -15.27 -7.79
N ASP A 50 -5.73 -15.81 -8.95
CA ASP A 50 -6.05 -17.21 -9.21
C ASP A 50 -5.05 -17.83 -10.19
N TYR A 51 -5.14 -19.12 -10.42
CA TYR A 51 -4.19 -19.85 -11.25
C TYR A 51 -4.92 -20.86 -12.18
N PRO A 52 -4.27 -21.27 -13.28
CA PRO A 52 -4.85 -22.24 -14.22
C PRO A 52 -5.43 -23.49 -13.52
N GLY A 53 -6.61 -23.91 -13.95
CA GLY A 53 -7.35 -25.04 -13.37
C GLY A 53 -8.32 -24.66 -12.24
N LYS A 54 -8.42 -23.37 -11.89
CA LYS A 54 -9.51 -22.86 -11.04
C LYS A 54 -10.64 -22.31 -11.90
N ASP A 55 -11.89 -22.59 -11.51
CA ASP A 55 -13.06 -22.10 -12.24
C ASP A 55 -13.03 -20.58 -12.44
N SER A 56 -12.63 -19.84 -11.41
CA SER A 56 -12.48 -18.37 -11.49
C SER A 56 -11.49 -17.93 -12.56
N TYR A 57 -10.35 -18.62 -12.68
CA TYR A 57 -9.36 -18.36 -13.71
C TYR A 57 -9.92 -18.65 -15.12
N GLU A 58 -10.56 -19.82 -15.30
CA GLU A 58 -11.11 -20.25 -16.59
C GLU A 58 -12.24 -19.31 -17.04
N LEU A 59 -13.15 -18.91 -16.13
CA LEU A 59 -14.22 -17.97 -16.42
C LEU A 59 -13.68 -16.60 -16.86
N ARG A 60 -12.63 -16.09 -16.19
CA ARG A 60 -11.99 -14.84 -16.54
C ARG A 60 -11.29 -14.92 -17.90
N LYS A 61 -10.55 -16.00 -18.15
CA LYS A 61 -9.88 -16.22 -19.45
C LYS A 61 -10.88 -16.44 -20.60
N ALA A 62 -12.09 -16.93 -20.30
CA ALA A 62 -13.17 -17.05 -21.28
C ALA A 62 -13.86 -15.71 -21.61
N GLY A 63 -13.48 -14.61 -20.94
CA GLY A 63 -13.95 -13.26 -21.27
C GLY A 63 -14.86 -12.61 -20.22
N ALA A 64 -14.95 -13.15 -19.00
CA ALA A 64 -15.66 -12.46 -17.93
C ALA A 64 -14.89 -11.20 -17.52
N HIS A 65 -15.50 -10.02 -17.65
CA HIS A 65 -14.90 -8.74 -17.25
C HIS A 65 -14.76 -8.62 -15.73
N GLN A 66 -15.63 -9.25 -14.97
CA GLN A 66 -15.59 -9.30 -13.52
C GLN A 66 -15.92 -10.70 -13.03
N VAL A 67 -15.16 -11.17 -12.05
CA VAL A 67 -15.43 -12.42 -11.34
C VAL A 67 -15.44 -12.13 -9.84
N LEU A 68 -16.58 -12.40 -9.18
CA LEU A 68 -16.71 -12.30 -7.74
C LEU A 68 -16.71 -13.69 -7.14
N ILE A 69 -15.77 -13.94 -6.25
CA ILE A 69 -15.63 -15.18 -5.51
C ILE A 69 -16.04 -14.91 -4.06
N GLY A 70 -17.05 -15.60 -3.55
CA GLY A 70 -17.56 -15.36 -2.21
C GLY A 70 -17.67 -16.61 -1.35
N SER A 71 -17.44 -16.46 -0.06
CA SER A 71 -17.67 -17.46 0.99
C SER A 71 -18.17 -16.77 2.27
N GLY A 72 -18.59 -17.55 3.26
CA GLY A 72 -19.01 -17.00 4.56
C GLY A 72 -17.90 -16.25 5.33
N LYS A 73 -16.64 -16.38 4.92
CA LYS A 73 -15.49 -15.74 5.63
C LYS A 73 -14.85 -14.62 4.84
N ARG A 74 -14.94 -14.63 3.51
CA ARG A 74 -14.27 -13.65 2.64
C ARG A 74 -14.88 -13.65 1.26
N TRP A 75 -14.69 -12.57 0.57
CA TRP A 75 -14.96 -12.46 -0.86
C TRP A 75 -13.83 -11.71 -1.56
N ALA A 76 -13.71 -11.91 -2.86
CA ALA A 76 -12.77 -11.18 -3.70
C ALA A 76 -13.45 -10.86 -5.04
N LEU A 77 -13.29 -9.62 -5.50
CA LEU A 77 -13.70 -9.18 -6.83
C LEU A 77 -12.45 -9.00 -7.69
N ILE A 78 -12.42 -9.72 -8.80
CA ILE A 78 -11.40 -9.56 -9.83
C ILE A 78 -12.03 -8.80 -10.98
N THR A 79 -11.43 -7.67 -11.36
CA THR A 79 -11.88 -6.88 -12.50
C THR A 79 -10.76 -6.80 -13.52
N GLU A 80 -11.03 -7.19 -14.76
CA GLU A 80 -10.10 -7.01 -15.88
C GLU A 80 -10.15 -5.57 -16.37
N ASN A 81 -8.99 -4.93 -16.50
CA ASN A 81 -8.90 -3.61 -17.08
C ASN A 81 -8.81 -3.72 -18.61
N GLU A 82 -9.60 -2.93 -19.33
CA GLU A 82 -9.56 -2.87 -20.80
C GLU A 82 -8.30 -2.20 -21.35
N SER A 83 -7.64 -1.38 -20.54
CA SER A 83 -6.41 -0.68 -20.91
C SER A 83 -5.26 -1.07 -19.98
N SER A 84 -4.04 -1.06 -20.53
CA SER A 84 -2.81 -1.27 -19.74
C SER A 84 -2.37 -0.04 -18.95
N GLN A 85 -3.15 1.05 -18.95
CA GLN A 85 -2.84 2.24 -18.16
C GLN A 85 -3.13 2.00 -16.69
N ASP A 86 -2.17 2.35 -15.87
CA ASP A 86 -2.34 2.30 -14.42
C ASP A 86 -3.50 3.21 -13.97
N ARG A 87 -4.35 2.68 -13.13
CA ARG A 87 -5.41 3.46 -12.49
C ARG A 87 -4.82 4.30 -11.35
N SER A 88 -5.41 5.47 -11.11
CA SER A 88 -5.00 6.35 -10.02
C SER A 88 -5.20 5.71 -8.65
N LEU A 89 -4.48 6.21 -7.64
CA LEU A 89 -4.70 5.82 -6.24
C LEU A 89 -6.16 6.05 -5.83
N GLU A 90 -6.75 7.19 -6.23
CA GLU A 90 -8.15 7.52 -5.95
C GLU A 90 -9.10 6.43 -6.45
N TYR A 91 -8.87 5.92 -7.66
CA TYR A 91 -9.66 4.82 -8.22
C TYR A 91 -9.59 3.57 -7.33
N HIS A 92 -8.39 3.17 -6.91
CA HIS A 92 -8.21 1.99 -6.07
C HIS A 92 -8.81 2.16 -4.67
N VAL A 93 -8.63 3.32 -4.05
CA VAL A 93 -9.19 3.61 -2.72
C VAL A 93 -10.71 3.58 -2.74
N LYS A 94 -11.35 4.13 -3.78
CA LYS A 94 -12.81 4.10 -3.94
C LYS A 94 -13.42 2.69 -4.12
N ASN A 95 -12.60 1.71 -4.48
CA ASN A 95 -13.04 0.32 -4.59
C ASN A 95 -12.94 -0.45 -3.25
N LEU A 96 -12.45 0.19 -2.19
CA LEU A 96 -12.52 -0.35 -0.83
C LEU A 96 -13.87 -0.01 -0.18
N ASP A 97 -14.31 -0.84 0.74
CA ASP A 97 -15.49 -0.55 1.58
C ASP A 97 -15.11 0.44 2.71
N LEU A 98 -15.00 1.70 2.35
CA LEU A 98 -14.50 2.78 3.22
C LEU A 98 -15.36 2.99 4.47
N ASN A 99 -16.66 2.65 4.43
CA ASN A 99 -17.54 2.75 5.59
C ASN A 99 -17.16 1.79 6.71
N ASN A 100 -16.43 0.74 6.38
CA ASN A 100 -15.97 -0.29 7.30
C ASN A 100 -14.47 -0.22 7.58
N LEU A 101 -13.80 0.90 7.24
CA LEU A 101 -12.38 1.11 7.47
C LEU A 101 -12.16 2.39 8.31
N ASP A 102 -11.11 2.35 9.13
CA ASP A 102 -10.69 3.48 9.96
C ASP A 102 -9.44 4.16 9.38
N LEU A 103 -8.66 3.44 8.54
CA LEU A 103 -7.39 3.90 7.96
C LEU A 103 -7.09 3.11 6.68
N VAL A 104 -6.42 3.74 5.71
CA VAL A 104 -5.88 3.07 4.53
C VAL A 104 -4.36 3.26 4.47
N LEU A 105 -3.63 2.14 4.39
CA LEU A 105 -2.20 2.12 4.13
C LEU A 105 -1.96 1.95 2.62
N VAL A 106 -1.00 2.71 2.09
CA VAL A 106 -0.71 2.71 0.66
C VAL A 106 0.74 2.29 0.43
N GLU A 107 0.92 1.21 -0.32
CA GLU A 107 2.22 0.73 -0.79
C GLU A 107 2.38 0.98 -2.29
N GLY A 108 3.44 1.64 -2.68
CA GLY A 108 3.64 2.08 -4.05
C GLY A 108 3.04 3.47 -4.29
N PHE A 109 2.56 3.74 -5.51
CA PHE A 109 1.97 5.04 -5.87
C PHE A 109 2.89 6.22 -5.55
N LYS A 110 4.20 6.06 -5.83
CA LYS A 110 5.22 7.08 -5.51
C LYS A 110 4.89 8.49 -6.00
N PRO A 111 4.30 8.69 -7.21
CA PRO A 111 3.99 10.03 -7.71
C PRO A 111 2.83 10.72 -6.99
N GLU A 112 1.99 9.97 -6.25
CA GLU A 112 0.80 10.54 -5.60
C GLU A 112 1.17 11.42 -4.41
N ILE A 113 0.53 12.57 -4.31
CA ILE A 113 0.75 13.54 -3.23
C ILE A 113 -0.17 13.20 -2.05
N ILE A 114 0.27 12.28 -1.22
CA ILE A 114 -0.36 11.87 0.04
C ILE A 114 0.67 11.90 1.16
N PRO A 115 0.28 12.03 2.44
CA PRO A 115 1.22 11.89 3.55
C PRO A 115 1.95 10.55 3.49
N LYS A 116 3.28 10.56 3.50
CA LYS A 116 4.11 9.35 3.41
C LYS A 116 5.08 9.25 4.57
N ILE A 117 5.37 8.03 4.98
CA ILE A 117 6.49 7.70 5.85
C ILE A 117 7.60 7.10 4.97
N GLU A 118 8.77 7.70 4.99
CA GLU A 118 9.94 7.12 4.34
C GLU A 118 10.56 6.04 5.23
N LEU A 119 10.83 4.85 4.68
CA LEU A 119 11.68 3.87 5.34
C LEU A 119 13.10 4.01 4.80
N HIS A 120 14.03 4.23 5.71
CA HIS A 120 15.42 4.40 5.39
C HIS A 120 16.31 3.45 6.21
N ARG A 121 17.26 2.81 5.53
CA ARG A 121 18.33 2.04 6.17
C ARG A 121 19.67 2.60 5.68
N PRO A 122 20.40 3.33 6.52
CA PRO A 122 21.71 3.89 6.15
C PRO A 122 22.68 2.84 5.59
N ALA A 123 22.62 1.61 6.11
CA ALA A 123 23.46 0.51 5.63
C ALA A 123 23.27 0.13 4.15
N LEU A 124 22.15 0.53 3.54
CA LEU A 124 21.91 0.31 2.11
C LEU A 124 22.59 1.35 1.21
N GLY A 125 23.18 2.42 1.79
CA GLY A 125 23.86 3.47 1.05
C GLY A 125 22.97 4.18 0.01
N LYS A 126 21.68 4.32 0.29
CA LYS A 126 20.72 5.02 -0.58
C LYS A 126 20.45 6.41 -0.05
N ASP A 127 20.19 7.33 -0.98
CA ASP A 127 19.80 8.70 -0.63
C ASP A 127 18.44 8.74 0.05
N LEU A 128 18.21 9.81 0.81
CA LEU A 128 16.92 10.07 1.43
C LEU A 128 15.91 10.57 0.40
N LEU A 129 14.74 9.95 0.38
CA LEU A 129 13.67 10.26 -0.58
C LEU A 129 13.02 11.60 -0.28
N PHE A 130 12.91 12.00 1.00
CA PHE A 130 12.24 13.24 1.40
C PHE A 130 12.89 14.48 0.79
N LEU A 131 14.16 14.41 0.39
CA LEU A 131 14.86 15.50 -0.30
C LEU A 131 14.23 15.84 -1.66
N HIS A 132 13.46 14.91 -2.23
CA HIS A 132 12.81 15.00 -3.53
C HIS A 132 11.29 14.79 -3.49
N ASP A 133 10.73 14.52 -2.31
CA ASP A 133 9.29 14.29 -2.12
C ASP A 133 8.79 15.00 -0.85
N SER A 134 8.24 16.18 -1.05
CA SER A 134 7.71 17.02 0.04
C SER A 134 6.47 16.44 0.72
N SER A 135 5.89 15.37 0.21
CA SER A 135 4.78 14.66 0.86
C SER A 135 5.23 13.68 1.94
N ILE A 136 6.54 13.47 2.10
CA ILE A 136 7.10 12.69 3.21
C ILE A 136 7.01 13.51 4.50
N ILE A 137 6.34 12.97 5.49
CA ILE A 137 6.05 13.62 6.78
C ILE A 137 6.85 13.03 7.96
N ALA A 138 7.48 11.89 7.76
CA ALA A 138 8.33 11.23 8.77
C ALA A 138 9.31 10.26 8.11
N ILE A 139 10.40 9.95 8.82
CA ILE A 139 11.40 8.97 8.41
C ILE A 139 11.45 7.86 9.47
N ALA A 140 11.24 6.61 9.05
CA ALA A 140 11.44 5.44 9.90
C ALA A 140 12.80 4.80 9.55
N SER A 141 13.72 4.75 10.53
CA SER A 141 15.07 4.24 10.32
C SER A 141 15.50 3.28 11.42
N ASP A 142 16.43 2.37 11.11
CA ASP A 142 17.05 1.44 12.08
C ASP A 142 18.34 2.00 12.70
N ALA A 143 18.74 3.18 12.30
CA ALA A 143 19.90 3.90 12.84
C ALA A 143 19.67 5.41 12.79
N SER A 144 20.51 6.16 13.48
CA SER A 144 20.46 7.63 13.45
C SER A 144 20.65 8.15 12.04
N VAL A 145 19.74 9.00 11.60
CA VAL A 145 19.80 9.72 10.33
C VAL A 145 20.20 11.14 10.62
N GLN A 146 21.29 11.59 9.99
CA GLN A 146 21.68 13.00 10.01
C GLN A 146 20.95 13.74 8.89
N GLU A 147 20.70 15.04 9.08
CA GLU A 147 20.10 15.89 8.04
C GLU A 147 18.63 15.54 7.68
N THR A 148 17.82 15.20 8.69
CA THR A 148 16.38 14.94 8.48
C THR A 148 15.55 16.23 8.37
N GLY A 149 16.18 17.39 8.50
CA GLY A 149 15.47 18.66 8.63
C GLY A 149 14.59 18.68 9.89
N GLU A 150 13.34 19.08 9.74
CA GLU A 150 12.35 19.11 10.82
C GLU A 150 11.50 17.82 10.90
N LEU A 151 11.78 16.83 10.05
CA LEU A 151 10.98 15.60 10.00
C LEU A 151 11.25 14.73 11.23
N PRO A 152 10.18 14.18 11.86
CA PRO A 152 10.34 13.25 12.95
C PRO A 152 10.99 11.94 12.46
N CYS A 153 11.93 11.44 13.28
CA CYS A 153 12.55 10.14 13.09
C CYS A 153 11.87 9.10 13.98
N LEU A 154 11.42 8.03 13.38
CA LEU A 154 10.75 6.90 14.01
C LEU A 154 11.70 5.69 14.04
N ASP A 155 11.59 4.87 15.07
CA ASP A 155 12.36 3.61 15.15
C ASP A 155 11.70 2.54 14.26
N LEU A 156 12.39 2.18 13.17
CA LEU A 156 11.92 1.15 12.23
C LEU A 156 11.80 -0.25 12.88
N ASN A 157 12.56 -0.50 13.95
CA ASN A 157 12.60 -1.79 14.62
C ASN A 157 11.54 -1.92 15.73
N ASN A 158 11.02 -0.79 16.20
CA ASN A 158 10.02 -0.71 17.26
C ASN A 158 8.85 0.20 16.86
N PRO A 159 8.03 -0.25 15.89
CA PRO A 159 6.93 0.52 15.35
C PRO A 159 5.73 0.62 16.28
#